data_a857363e54b4292da98112172763337c
#
_entry.id   a857363e54b4292da98112172763337c
#
_cell.length_a   1.000
_cell.length_b   1.000
_cell.length_c   1.000
_cell.angle_alpha   90.00
_cell.angle_beta   90.00
_cell.angle_gamma   90.00
#
_symmetry.space_group_name_H-M   'P 1'
#
loop_
_entity.id
_entity.type
_entity.pdbx_description
1 polymer ?
#
loop_
_entity_poly.entity_id
_entity_poly.type
_entity_poly.pdbx_seq_one_letter_code
_entity_poly.pdbx_strand_id
1 'polypeptide(L)'
;MKEILITGGAGYIGSKLVTKLLNLNYKVTVIDSLKFSSRSLNHLFNKSNFNFIKGDVRDKKLMKKLVKENEYIIPLAALVGAPLCEKNKKEAISVNLNSIKLLISIINKKNKIIYLTTNSGYGIGKKNKYCDEHSPLNPITLYGRTKVEAENVVMKCRNAIGFRLATVFGYSYRMRTDLLVNNFVFKSIRDRKLTIYEPHFRRNYIHVSDV
;
A
#
# COMPACT_ATOMS: atom_id res chain seq x y z
N MET A 1 -12.29 6.23 21.26
CA MET A 1 -11.65 5.21 20.39
C MET A 1 -11.08 5.95 19.20
N LYS A 2 -9.83 5.68 18.79
CA LYS A 2 -9.24 6.35 17.62
C LYS A 2 -9.87 5.80 16.35
N GLU A 3 -10.19 6.71 15.42
CA GLU A 3 -10.83 6.41 14.15
C GLU A 3 -9.81 6.44 13.02
N ILE A 4 -9.75 5.35 12.25
CA ILE A 4 -8.73 5.10 11.23
C ILE A 4 -9.41 4.84 9.89
N LEU A 5 -9.10 5.65 8.89
CA LEU A 5 -9.47 5.43 7.50
C LEU A 5 -8.35 4.68 6.78
N ILE A 6 -8.69 3.54 6.17
CA ILE A 6 -7.76 2.78 5.33
C ILE A 6 -8.32 2.72 3.91
N THR A 7 -7.62 3.30 2.95
CA THR A 7 -7.97 3.10 1.54
C THR A 7 -7.26 1.88 1.00
N GLY A 8 -7.92 1.08 0.16
CA GLY A 8 -7.33 -0.17 -0.34
C GLY A 8 -7.21 -1.25 0.75
N GLY A 9 -8.09 -1.22 1.76
CA GLY A 9 -8.05 -2.13 2.90
C GLY A 9 -8.33 -3.59 2.55
N ALA A 10 -8.98 -3.87 1.42
CA ALA A 10 -9.17 -5.24 0.90
C ALA A 10 -7.93 -5.80 0.16
N GLY A 11 -6.84 -5.02 0.07
CA GLY A 11 -5.59 -5.41 -0.55
C GLY A 11 -4.72 -6.34 0.32
N TYR A 12 -3.53 -6.66 -0.16
CA TYR A 12 -2.58 -7.57 0.48
C TYR A 12 -2.13 -7.11 1.87
N ILE A 13 -1.57 -5.91 1.99
CA ILE A 13 -1.20 -5.32 3.28
C ILE A 13 -2.46 -4.93 4.06
N GLY A 14 -3.43 -4.31 3.38
CA GLY A 14 -4.62 -3.76 4.00
C GLY A 14 -5.44 -4.79 4.77
N SER A 15 -5.71 -5.97 4.19
CA SER A 15 -6.53 -6.98 4.85
C SER A 15 -5.89 -7.53 6.15
N LYS A 16 -4.57 -7.62 6.20
CA LYS A 16 -3.83 -7.99 7.41
C LYS A 16 -3.86 -6.87 8.46
N LEU A 17 -3.60 -5.63 8.03
CA LEU A 17 -3.57 -4.45 8.89
C LEU A 17 -4.95 -4.16 9.50
N VAL A 18 -6.02 -4.18 8.70
CA VAL A 18 -7.40 -3.98 9.17
C VAL A 18 -7.73 -4.97 10.27
N THR A 19 -7.45 -6.26 10.04
CA THR A 19 -7.69 -7.31 11.04
C THR A 19 -6.94 -7.04 12.34
N LYS A 20 -5.66 -6.66 12.27
CA LYS A 20 -4.84 -6.36 13.45
C LYS A 20 -5.37 -5.15 14.22
N LEU A 21 -5.70 -4.07 13.53
CA LEU A 21 -6.22 -2.84 14.15
C LEU A 21 -7.57 -3.06 14.85
N LEU A 22 -8.48 -3.84 14.24
CA LEU A 22 -9.76 -4.20 14.85
C LEU A 22 -9.58 -5.05 16.11
N ASN A 23 -8.61 -5.97 16.12
CA ASN A 23 -8.27 -6.77 17.30
C ASN A 23 -7.61 -5.94 18.42
N LEU A 24 -7.01 -4.80 18.08
CA LEU A 24 -6.51 -3.81 19.03
C LEU A 24 -7.57 -2.76 19.43
N ASN A 25 -8.85 -3.03 19.14
CA ASN A 25 -9.99 -2.18 19.47
C ASN A 25 -9.97 -0.77 18.86
N TYR A 26 -9.30 -0.57 17.70
CA TYR A 26 -9.48 0.64 16.91
C TYR A 26 -10.80 0.57 16.14
N LYS A 27 -11.39 1.73 15.85
CA LYS A 27 -12.50 1.85 14.90
C LYS A 27 -11.91 2.05 13.51
N VAL A 28 -12.21 1.14 12.58
CA VAL A 28 -11.60 1.13 11.25
C VAL A 28 -12.67 1.28 10.17
N THR A 29 -12.52 2.31 9.37
CA THR A 29 -13.28 2.50 8.13
C THR A 29 -12.39 2.15 6.94
N VAL A 30 -12.85 1.24 6.11
CA VAL A 30 -12.19 0.83 4.86
C VAL A 30 -12.96 1.36 3.67
N ILE A 31 -12.26 2.00 2.73
CA ILE A 31 -12.75 2.22 1.38
C ILE A 31 -11.92 1.40 0.38
N ASP A 32 -12.60 0.61 -0.45
CA ASP A 32 -11.96 -0.20 -1.49
C ASP A 32 -12.89 -0.37 -2.69
N SER A 33 -12.35 -0.34 -3.88
CA SER A 33 -13.12 -0.57 -5.13
C SER A 33 -13.42 -2.04 -5.39
N LEU A 34 -12.78 -2.95 -4.64
CA LEU A 34 -12.83 -4.41 -4.80
C LEU A 34 -12.37 -4.89 -6.20
N LYS A 35 -11.53 -4.11 -6.88
CA LYS A 35 -11.01 -4.46 -8.22
C LYS A 35 -10.28 -5.80 -8.25
N PHE A 36 -9.60 -6.17 -7.15
CA PHE A 36 -8.74 -7.36 -7.10
C PHE A 36 -9.23 -8.46 -6.15
N SER A 37 -10.15 -8.18 -5.25
CA SER A 37 -10.70 -9.16 -4.30
C SER A 37 -11.97 -8.64 -3.65
N SER A 38 -12.97 -9.50 -3.49
CA SER A 38 -14.22 -9.19 -2.78
C SER A 38 -14.35 -9.94 -1.44
N ARG A 39 -13.43 -10.86 -1.10
CA ARG A 39 -13.61 -11.80 0.02
C ARG A 39 -12.61 -11.61 1.17
N SER A 40 -11.57 -10.81 0.99
CA SER A 40 -10.45 -10.71 1.94
C SER A 40 -10.82 -10.12 3.30
N LEU A 41 -11.97 -9.46 3.42
CA LEU A 41 -12.48 -8.86 4.65
C LEU A 41 -13.73 -9.53 5.21
N ASN A 42 -14.20 -10.64 4.60
CA ASN A 42 -15.47 -11.29 5.02
C ASN A 42 -15.51 -11.67 6.50
N HIS A 43 -14.37 -12.08 7.06
CA HIS A 43 -14.24 -12.46 8.47
C HIS A 43 -14.37 -11.29 9.46
N LEU A 44 -14.50 -10.04 8.96
CA LEU A 44 -14.58 -8.84 9.78
C LEU A 44 -15.97 -8.22 9.86
N PHE A 45 -16.91 -8.62 9.01
CA PHE A 45 -18.23 -7.97 8.93
C PHE A 45 -19.06 -8.08 10.21
N ASN A 46 -18.76 -9.03 11.11
CA ASN A 46 -19.43 -9.17 12.40
C ASN A 46 -18.84 -8.25 13.50
N LYS A 47 -17.78 -7.49 13.23
CA LYS A 47 -17.16 -6.60 14.20
C LYS A 47 -17.84 -5.24 14.20
N SER A 48 -18.34 -4.79 15.34
CA SER A 48 -19.07 -3.50 15.50
C SER A 48 -18.20 -2.28 15.26
N ASN A 49 -16.88 -2.42 15.42
CA ASN A 49 -15.89 -1.36 15.18
C ASN A 49 -15.35 -1.35 13.73
N PHE A 50 -15.94 -2.14 12.82
CA PHE A 50 -15.57 -2.21 11.41
C PHE A 50 -16.64 -1.57 10.52
N ASN A 51 -16.22 -0.68 9.64
CA ASN A 51 -17.06 -0.09 8.60
C ASN A 51 -16.41 -0.28 7.23
N PHE A 52 -17.18 -0.83 6.27
CA PHE A 52 -16.70 -1.05 4.91
C PHE A 52 -17.54 -0.26 3.90
N ILE A 53 -16.83 0.45 3.02
CA ILE A 53 -17.43 1.25 1.95
C ILE A 53 -16.83 0.81 0.62
N LYS A 54 -17.67 0.27 -0.27
CA LYS A 54 -17.26 0.05 -1.66
C LYS A 54 -17.25 1.39 -2.37
N GLY A 55 -16.06 1.83 -2.81
CA GLY A 55 -15.91 3.14 -3.45
C GLY A 55 -14.55 3.34 -4.08
N ASP A 56 -14.41 4.44 -4.80
CA ASP A 56 -13.17 4.84 -5.47
C ASP A 56 -12.53 6.01 -4.71
N VAL A 57 -11.23 5.91 -4.45
CA VAL A 57 -10.44 6.95 -3.79
C VAL A 57 -10.34 8.25 -4.59
N ARG A 58 -10.75 8.24 -5.86
CA ARG A 58 -10.83 9.41 -6.73
C ARG A 58 -12.15 10.18 -6.58
N ASP A 59 -13.14 9.63 -5.91
CA ASP A 59 -14.38 10.33 -5.60
C ASP A 59 -14.15 11.39 -4.50
N LYS A 60 -14.05 12.63 -4.94
CA LYS A 60 -13.78 13.77 -4.05
C LYS A 60 -14.85 13.97 -2.98
N LYS A 61 -16.13 13.76 -3.31
CA LYS A 61 -17.25 13.96 -2.37
C LYS A 61 -17.20 12.90 -1.27
N LEU A 62 -17.04 11.65 -1.65
CA LEU A 62 -16.91 10.52 -0.74
C LEU A 62 -15.68 10.67 0.16
N MET A 63 -14.50 10.94 -0.43
CA MET A 63 -13.26 11.11 0.32
C MET A 63 -13.30 12.29 1.30
N LYS A 64 -13.92 13.42 0.95
CA LYS A 64 -14.12 14.55 1.89
C LYS A 64 -14.91 14.13 3.13
N LYS A 65 -15.98 13.35 2.96
CA LYS A 65 -16.78 12.82 4.07
C LYS A 65 -15.92 11.94 4.96
N LEU A 66 -15.24 10.94 4.38
CA LEU A 66 -14.45 9.96 5.12
C LEU A 66 -13.25 10.59 5.85
N VAL A 67 -12.55 11.54 5.23
CA VAL A 67 -11.44 12.27 5.85
C VAL A 67 -11.91 13.09 7.06
N LYS A 68 -13.10 13.71 7.00
CA LYS A 68 -13.66 14.48 8.11
C LYS A 68 -13.99 13.61 9.33
N GLU A 69 -14.39 12.37 9.10
CA GLU A 69 -14.85 11.42 10.12
C GLU A 69 -13.69 10.64 10.77
N ASN A 70 -12.45 10.72 10.26
CA ASN A 70 -11.33 9.92 10.72
C ASN A 70 -10.11 10.77 11.07
N GLU A 71 -9.45 10.44 12.20
CA GLU A 71 -8.22 11.12 12.65
C GLU A 71 -7.00 10.61 11.90
N TYR A 72 -6.86 9.29 11.78
CA TYR A 72 -5.73 8.64 11.12
C TYR A 72 -6.13 8.19 9.71
N ILE A 73 -5.24 8.39 8.75
CA ILE A 73 -5.46 8.02 7.36
C ILE A 73 -4.27 7.20 6.88
N ILE A 74 -4.56 5.99 6.40
CA ILE A 74 -3.55 5.06 5.86
C ILE A 74 -3.91 4.78 4.40
N PRO A 75 -3.35 5.53 3.45
CA PRO A 75 -3.68 5.37 2.03
C PRO A 75 -2.90 4.21 1.41
N LEU A 76 -3.54 3.04 1.28
CA LEU A 76 -2.97 1.84 0.66
C LEU A 76 -3.50 1.57 -0.75
N ALA A 77 -4.56 2.25 -1.19
CA ALA A 77 -5.12 2.05 -2.52
C ALA A 77 -4.10 2.40 -3.60
N ALA A 78 -3.69 1.41 -4.38
CA ALA A 78 -2.71 1.57 -5.46
C ALA A 78 -2.79 0.42 -6.47
N LEU A 79 -2.40 0.70 -7.72
CA LEU A 79 -1.94 -0.31 -8.64
C LEU A 79 -0.49 -0.64 -8.30
N VAL A 80 -0.20 -1.88 -7.95
CA VAL A 80 1.11 -2.28 -7.41
C VAL A 80 1.86 -3.18 -8.39
N GLY A 81 3.13 -2.83 -8.64
CA GLY A 81 4.05 -3.57 -9.49
C GLY A 81 4.21 -2.95 -10.89
N ALA A 82 5.44 -3.03 -11.41
CA ALA A 82 5.81 -2.43 -12.69
C ALA A 82 4.97 -2.96 -13.87
N PRO A 83 4.75 -4.28 -14.04
CA PRO A 83 3.99 -4.79 -15.19
C PRO A 83 2.54 -4.30 -15.21
N LEU A 84 1.87 -4.24 -14.07
CA LEU A 84 0.48 -3.79 -13.98
C LEU A 84 0.37 -2.29 -14.29
N CYS A 85 1.29 -1.49 -13.76
CA CYS A 85 1.31 -0.04 -13.99
C CYS A 85 1.63 0.30 -15.44
N GLU A 86 2.58 -0.40 -16.07
CA GLU A 86 2.90 -0.17 -17.48
C GLU A 86 1.74 -0.55 -18.41
N LYS A 87 1.04 -1.64 -18.11
CA LYS A 87 -0.17 -2.03 -18.86
C LYS A 87 -1.32 -1.04 -18.70
N ASN A 88 -1.42 -0.34 -17.57
CA ASN A 88 -2.53 0.54 -17.22
C ASN A 88 -2.03 1.94 -16.79
N LYS A 89 -1.22 2.59 -17.64
CA LYS A 89 -0.50 3.83 -17.29
C LYS A 89 -1.42 4.95 -16.76
N LYS A 90 -2.52 5.24 -17.47
CA LYS A 90 -3.47 6.30 -17.08
C LYS A 90 -4.08 6.01 -15.70
N GLU A 91 -4.47 4.78 -15.46
CA GLU A 91 -5.05 4.39 -14.18
C GLU A 91 -4.00 4.39 -13.06
N ALA A 92 -2.78 3.92 -13.33
CA ALA A 92 -1.67 3.98 -12.38
C ALA A 92 -1.39 5.41 -11.89
N ILE A 93 -1.30 6.37 -12.81
CA ILE A 93 -1.14 7.79 -12.47
C ILE A 93 -2.35 8.29 -11.68
N SER A 94 -3.55 7.99 -12.15
CA SER A 94 -4.79 8.45 -11.53
C SER A 94 -4.94 7.93 -10.09
N VAL A 95 -4.70 6.62 -9.86
CA VAL A 95 -4.87 5.99 -8.56
C VAL A 95 -3.68 6.21 -7.64
N ASN A 96 -2.43 6.05 -8.12
CA ASN A 96 -1.25 6.09 -7.25
C ASN A 96 -0.80 7.51 -6.91
N LEU A 97 -1.07 8.48 -7.78
CA LEU A 97 -0.61 9.86 -7.61
C LEU A 97 -1.77 10.86 -7.44
N ASN A 98 -2.72 10.90 -8.40
CA ASN A 98 -3.75 11.93 -8.37
C ASN A 98 -4.72 11.76 -7.21
N SER A 99 -5.03 10.52 -6.80
CA SER A 99 -5.83 10.27 -5.59
C SER A 99 -5.13 10.76 -4.33
N ILE A 100 -3.81 10.65 -4.25
CA ILE A 100 -3.02 11.17 -3.13
C ILE A 100 -2.99 12.70 -3.15
N LYS A 101 -2.81 13.34 -4.32
CA LYS A 101 -2.95 14.79 -4.46
C LYS A 101 -4.33 15.28 -4.00
N LEU A 102 -5.38 14.55 -4.39
CA LEU A 102 -6.74 14.82 -3.93
C LEU A 102 -6.84 14.67 -2.42
N LEU A 103 -6.37 13.57 -1.84
CA LEU A 103 -6.38 13.33 -0.40
C LEU A 103 -5.72 14.50 0.35
N ILE A 104 -4.51 14.89 -0.05
CA ILE A 104 -3.77 15.98 0.58
C ILE A 104 -4.50 17.33 0.46
N SER A 105 -5.23 17.56 -0.63
CA SER A 105 -6.02 18.80 -0.81
C SER A 105 -7.26 18.90 0.08
N ILE A 106 -7.67 17.80 0.71
CA ILE A 106 -8.91 17.75 1.53
C ILE A 106 -8.68 17.44 3.01
N ILE A 107 -7.45 17.09 3.40
CA ILE A 107 -7.10 16.89 4.82
C ILE A 107 -7.11 18.23 5.58
N ASN A 108 -7.22 18.13 6.90
CA ASN A 108 -7.14 19.26 7.82
C ASN A 108 -6.05 19.02 8.90
N LYS A 109 -5.83 19.99 9.78
CA LYS A 109 -4.79 19.96 10.81
C LYS A 109 -4.92 18.80 11.83
N LYS A 110 -6.11 18.19 11.96
CA LYS A 110 -6.34 17.05 12.87
C LYS A 110 -5.95 15.72 12.25
N ASN A 111 -5.92 15.63 10.92
CA ASN A 111 -5.59 14.37 10.25
C ASN A 111 -4.11 14.05 10.37
N LYS A 112 -3.81 12.79 10.63
CA LYS A 112 -2.46 12.21 10.66
C LYS A 112 -2.35 11.16 9.57
N ILE A 113 -1.31 11.23 8.75
CA ILE A 113 -1.14 10.35 7.61
C ILE A 113 0.01 9.38 7.86
N ILE A 114 -0.24 8.09 7.65
CA ILE A 114 0.78 7.05 7.62
C ILE A 114 0.85 6.52 6.19
N TYR A 115 1.88 6.92 5.45
CA TYR A 115 2.02 6.61 4.03
C TYR A 115 3.02 5.49 3.79
N LEU A 116 2.57 4.41 3.17
CA LEU A 116 3.44 3.31 2.76
C LEU A 116 3.87 3.53 1.31
N THR A 117 5.15 3.74 1.12
CA THR A 117 5.80 3.86 -0.18
C THR A 117 6.69 2.64 -0.45
N THR A 118 7.69 2.74 -1.29
CA THR A 118 8.43 1.58 -1.79
C THR A 118 9.92 1.87 -1.92
N ASN A 119 10.75 0.89 -1.60
CA ASN A 119 12.18 0.93 -1.89
C ASN A 119 12.51 1.00 -3.41
N SER A 120 11.54 0.69 -4.28
CA SER A 120 11.70 0.88 -5.73
C SER A 120 11.95 2.35 -6.12
N GLY A 121 11.70 3.28 -5.20
CA GLY A 121 12.04 4.69 -5.36
C GLY A 121 13.53 4.95 -5.48
N TYR A 122 14.39 4.14 -4.88
CA TYR A 122 15.83 4.30 -4.95
C TYR A 122 16.42 3.96 -6.34
N GLY A 123 15.70 3.15 -7.15
CA GLY A 123 16.18 2.68 -8.46
C GLY A 123 17.31 1.66 -8.32
N ILE A 124 18.36 1.83 -9.12
CA ILE A 124 19.56 0.97 -9.05
C ILE A 124 20.48 1.55 -7.98
N GLY A 125 20.69 0.79 -6.91
CA GLY A 125 21.62 1.15 -5.83
C GLY A 125 23.08 1.17 -6.31
N LYS A 126 23.94 1.87 -5.58
CA LYS A 126 25.38 1.84 -5.80
C LYS A 126 25.99 0.57 -5.19
N LYS A 127 26.98 -0.03 -5.88
CA LYS A 127 27.70 -1.21 -5.39
C LYS A 127 28.28 -0.92 -3.99
N ASN A 128 28.07 -1.84 -3.07
CA ASN A 128 28.55 -1.78 -1.67
C ASN A 128 28.06 -0.58 -0.84
N LYS A 129 26.92 0.04 -1.22
CA LYS A 129 26.26 1.09 -0.43
C LYS A 129 24.83 0.68 -0.12
N TYR A 130 24.39 0.94 1.10
CA TYR A 130 22.99 0.82 1.50
C TYR A 130 22.27 2.17 1.25
N CYS A 131 20.98 2.10 0.95
CA CYS A 131 20.14 3.28 0.85
C CYS A 131 19.50 3.56 2.21
N ASP A 132 19.42 4.83 2.55
CA ASP A 132 18.74 5.40 3.70
C ASP A 132 17.70 6.45 3.27
N GLU A 133 17.11 7.15 4.22
CA GLU A 133 16.08 8.17 3.96
C GLU A 133 16.61 9.38 3.18
N HIS A 134 17.92 9.66 3.26
CA HIS A 134 18.61 10.78 2.60
C HIS A 134 19.14 10.40 1.20
N SER A 135 19.12 9.11 0.88
CA SER A 135 19.59 8.64 -0.42
C SER A 135 18.72 9.16 -1.55
N PRO A 136 19.33 9.55 -2.70
CA PRO A 136 18.58 10.08 -3.83
C PRO A 136 17.59 9.07 -4.40
N LEU A 137 16.43 9.56 -4.82
CA LEU A 137 15.38 8.75 -5.41
C LEU A 137 15.46 8.84 -6.94
N ASN A 138 15.74 7.71 -7.59
CA ASN A 138 15.87 7.57 -9.04
C ASN A 138 15.00 6.40 -9.56
N PRO A 139 13.66 6.49 -9.44
CA PRO A 139 12.76 5.40 -9.79
C PRO A 139 12.77 5.13 -11.31
N ILE A 140 12.96 3.86 -11.69
CA ILE A 140 13.05 3.43 -13.09
C ILE A 140 11.65 3.19 -13.68
N THR A 141 10.74 2.59 -12.89
CA THR A 141 9.42 2.16 -13.36
C THR A 141 8.36 3.22 -13.14
N LEU A 142 7.27 3.18 -13.90
CA LEU A 142 6.10 4.04 -13.68
C LEU A 142 5.54 3.88 -12.25
N TYR A 143 5.50 2.64 -11.74
CA TYR A 143 5.13 2.39 -10.36
C TYR A 143 6.00 3.17 -9.38
N GLY A 144 7.33 3.03 -9.49
CA GLY A 144 8.27 3.75 -8.64
C GLY A 144 8.12 5.27 -8.74
N ARG A 145 8.03 5.81 -9.97
CA ARG A 145 7.84 7.25 -10.21
C ARG A 145 6.57 7.78 -9.55
N THR A 146 5.42 7.15 -9.78
CA THR A 146 4.16 7.59 -9.18
C THR A 146 4.16 7.52 -7.66
N LYS A 147 4.82 6.52 -7.07
CA LYS A 147 4.95 6.39 -5.60
C LYS A 147 5.89 7.43 -5.02
N VAL A 148 7.01 7.75 -5.66
CA VAL A 148 7.93 8.81 -5.23
C VAL A 148 7.28 10.20 -5.33
N GLU A 149 6.60 10.49 -6.43
CA GLU A 149 5.88 11.75 -6.55
C GLU A 149 4.77 11.91 -5.50
N ALA A 150 4.03 10.84 -5.21
CA ALA A 150 3.03 10.83 -4.16
C ALA A 150 3.66 10.99 -2.75
N GLU A 151 4.81 10.36 -2.47
CA GLU A 151 5.58 10.56 -1.25
C GLU A 151 5.97 12.02 -1.09
N ASN A 152 6.51 12.66 -2.12
CA ASN A 152 6.88 14.07 -2.11
C ASN A 152 5.70 15.00 -1.81
N VAL A 153 4.49 14.64 -2.25
CA VAL A 153 3.27 15.39 -1.93
C VAL A 153 2.88 15.20 -0.47
N VAL A 154 2.90 13.96 0.03
CA VAL A 154 2.55 13.62 1.41
C VAL A 154 3.51 14.23 2.41
N MET A 155 4.82 14.18 2.15
CA MET A 155 5.85 14.67 3.09
C MET A 155 5.90 16.19 3.23
N LYS A 156 5.13 16.94 2.41
CA LYS A 156 4.87 18.37 2.65
C LYS A 156 3.88 18.61 3.80
N CYS A 157 3.17 17.58 4.26
CA CYS A 157 2.22 17.68 5.34
C CYS A 157 2.92 17.53 6.70
N ARG A 158 2.67 18.46 7.62
CA ARG A 158 3.31 18.45 8.96
C ARG A 158 3.03 17.18 9.78
N ASN A 159 1.83 16.59 9.62
CA ASN A 159 1.39 15.43 10.39
C ASN A 159 1.43 14.14 9.54
N ALA A 160 2.47 13.96 8.74
CA ALA A 160 2.66 12.78 7.92
C ALA A 160 3.95 12.05 8.28
N ILE A 161 3.89 10.71 8.23
CA ILE A 161 5.06 9.84 8.29
C ILE A 161 5.03 8.91 7.08
N GLY A 162 6.19 8.71 6.44
CA GLY A 162 6.35 7.84 5.29
C GLY A 162 7.26 6.66 5.59
N PHE A 163 6.88 5.45 5.14
CA PHE A 163 7.70 4.24 5.24
C PHE A 163 8.03 3.70 3.85
N ARG A 164 9.30 3.69 3.48
CA ARG A 164 9.79 3.07 2.24
C ARG A 164 9.99 1.58 2.45
N LEU A 165 8.95 0.81 2.22
CA LEU A 165 8.95 -0.62 2.50
C LEU A 165 9.92 -1.38 1.60
N ALA A 166 10.59 -2.36 2.18
CA ALA A 166 11.23 -3.47 1.48
C ALA A 166 10.19 -4.32 0.73
N THR A 167 10.64 -5.30 -0.04
CA THR A 167 9.73 -6.24 -0.71
C THR A 167 8.96 -7.05 0.33
N VAL A 168 7.65 -6.81 0.40
CA VAL A 168 6.79 -7.45 1.40
C VAL A 168 6.48 -8.87 1.00
N PHE A 169 6.53 -9.81 1.97
CA PHE A 169 6.17 -11.21 1.77
C PHE A 169 5.36 -11.76 2.95
N GLY A 170 4.86 -12.99 2.82
CA GLY A 170 4.14 -13.71 3.87
C GLY A 170 2.64 -13.83 3.60
N TYR A 171 1.94 -14.50 4.51
CA TYR A 171 0.51 -14.77 4.38
C TYR A 171 -0.37 -13.56 4.66
N SER A 172 -1.38 -13.38 3.81
CA SER A 172 -2.45 -12.39 3.99
C SER A 172 -3.79 -12.93 3.48
N TYR A 173 -4.90 -12.39 3.99
CA TYR A 173 -6.26 -12.78 3.56
C TYR A 173 -6.52 -12.49 2.06
N ARG A 174 -5.85 -11.48 1.50
CA ARG A 174 -5.74 -11.27 0.07
C ARG A 174 -4.34 -11.64 -0.37
N MET A 175 -4.11 -12.92 -0.64
CA MET A 175 -2.80 -13.44 -1.01
C MET A 175 -2.30 -12.89 -2.34
N ARG A 176 -0.99 -12.65 -2.44
CA ARG A 176 -0.26 -12.25 -3.64
C ARG A 176 0.83 -13.29 -3.93
N THR A 177 0.49 -14.25 -4.79
CA THR A 177 1.41 -15.30 -5.24
C THR A 177 2.40 -14.82 -6.31
N ASP A 178 2.27 -13.59 -6.78
CA ASP A 178 3.18 -12.95 -7.73
C ASP A 178 4.38 -12.25 -7.06
N LEU A 179 4.33 -12.03 -5.74
CA LEU A 179 5.48 -11.49 -4.99
C LEU A 179 6.58 -12.54 -4.85
N LEU A 180 7.84 -12.13 -4.99
CA LEU A 180 8.97 -13.03 -5.20
C LEU A 180 9.03 -14.20 -4.20
N VAL A 181 9.09 -13.94 -2.91
CA VAL A 181 9.17 -15.00 -1.88
C VAL A 181 7.91 -15.85 -1.88
N ASN A 182 6.73 -15.21 -1.94
CA ASN A 182 5.45 -15.92 -2.01
C ASN A 182 5.37 -16.81 -3.27
N ASN A 183 5.87 -16.31 -4.41
CA ASN A 183 5.92 -17.05 -5.67
C ASN A 183 6.83 -18.26 -5.58
N PHE A 184 8.00 -18.11 -4.97
CA PHE A 184 8.94 -19.20 -4.79
C PHE A 184 8.33 -20.32 -3.94
N VAL A 185 7.74 -19.99 -2.79
CA VAL A 185 7.05 -20.97 -1.94
C VAL A 185 5.91 -21.64 -2.71
N PHE A 186 5.07 -20.87 -3.38
CA PHE A 186 3.93 -21.41 -4.14
C PHE A 186 4.39 -22.36 -5.25
N LYS A 187 5.38 -21.96 -6.06
CA LYS A 187 5.90 -22.78 -7.15
C LYS A 187 6.67 -24.00 -6.68
N SER A 188 7.47 -23.90 -5.61
CA SER A 188 8.21 -25.06 -5.10
C SER A 188 7.28 -26.17 -4.62
N ILE A 189 6.13 -25.84 -4.04
CA ILE A 189 5.14 -26.81 -3.60
C ILE A 189 4.33 -27.34 -4.80
N ARG A 190 3.84 -26.48 -5.68
CA ARG A 190 2.98 -26.86 -6.80
C ARG A 190 3.74 -27.54 -7.93
N ASP A 191 4.84 -26.92 -8.36
CA ASP A 191 5.57 -27.31 -9.57
C ASP A 191 6.82 -28.13 -9.25
N ARG A 192 7.24 -28.19 -7.99
CA ARG A 192 8.49 -28.83 -7.51
C ARG A 192 9.73 -28.36 -8.27
N LYS A 193 9.65 -27.17 -8.88
CA LYS A 193 10.72 -26.59 -9.69
C LYS A 193 10.69 -25.07 -9.53
N LEU A 194 11.88 -24.50 -9.39
CA LEU A 194 12.08 -23.04 -9.41
C LEU A 194 13.03 -22.66 -10.53
N THR A 195 12.66 -21.62 -11.28
CA THR A 195 13.56 -20.93 -12.20
C THR A 195 13.91 -19.58 -11.58
N ILE A 196 15.18 -19.36 -11.31
CA ILE A 196 15.67 -18.12 -10.72
C ILE A 196 16.39 -17.34 -11.81
N TYR A 197 15.92 -16.12 -12.05
CA TYR A 197 16.54 -15.18 -12.96
C TYR A 197 17.38 -14.17 -12.16
N GLU A 198 18.54 -13.80 -12.70
CA GLU A 198 19.43 -12.79 -12.09
C GLU A 198 19.72 -13.06 -10.60
N PRO A 199 20.27 -14.24 -10.23
CA PRO A 199 20.44 -14.66 -8.84
C PRO A 199 21.42 -13.77 -8.06
N HIS A 200 22.23 -12.97 -8.75
CA HIS A 200 23.19 -12.05 -8.15
C HIS A 200 22.53 -10.75 -7.63
N PHE A 201 21.28 -10.45 -7.99
CA PHE A 201 20.60 -9.26 -7.47
C PHE A 201 20.27 -9.40 -5.99
N ARG A 202 20.75 -8.45 -5.21
CA ARG A 202 20.42 -8.35 -3.79
C ARG A 202 19.14 -7.53 -3.60
N ARG A 203 18.24 -8.03 -2.75
CA ARG A 203 17.00 -7.35 -2.38
C ARG A 203 16.77 -7.52 -0.89
N ASN A 204 16.20 -6.50 -0.28
CA ASN A 204 15.72 -6.57 1.09
C ASN A 204 14.24 -6.99 1.11
N TYR A 205 13.87 -7.66 2.19
CA TYR A 205 12.53 -8.19 2.40
C TYR A 205 12.02 -7.83 3.78
N ILE A 206 10.69 -7.72 3.91
CA ILE A 206 10.01 -7.52 5.17
C ILE A 206 8.76 -8.40 5.23
N HIS A 207 8.55 -9.09 6.34
CA HIS A 207 7.34 -9.88 6.50
C HIS A 207 6.12 -8.98 6.71
N VAL A 208 4.96 -9.38 6.12
CA VAL A 208 3.74 -8.57 6.17
C VAL A 208 3.24 -8.32 7.59
N SER A 209 3.54 -9.19 8.54
CA SER A 209 3.20 -8.99 9.96
C SER A 209 4.03 -7.90 10.63
N ASP A 210 5.25 -7.65 10.16
CA ASP A 210 6.10 -6.59 10.68
C ASP A 210 5.68 -5.22 10.13
N VAL A 211 5.15 -5.22 8.89
CA VAL A 211 4.53 -4.03 8.31
C VAL A 211 3.29 -3.61 9.09
#